data_2c70561e47d51fec6882291472e03df3
#
_entry.id   2c70561e47d51fec6882291472e03df3
#
_cell.length_a   1.000
_cell.length_b   1.000
_cell.length_c   1.000
_cell.angle_alpha   90.00
_cell.angle_beta   90.00
_cell.angle_gamma   90.00
#
_symmetry.space_group_name_H-M   'P 1'
#
loop_
_entity.id
_entity.type
_entity.pdbx_description
1 polymer ?
#
loop_
_entity_poly.entity_id
_entity_poly.type
_entity_poly.pdbx_seq_one_letter_code
_entity_poly.pdbx_strand_id
1 'polypeptide(L)'
;MEKYKNKYRISSARLQTWDYGSNGAYFITICTQNRDHFFGKIVETQFIASEMGQLAEKFWLEIPQHFPFIELGNFVIMPNHVHGILIINNDTPFAAVMVETRLIASVQSQTEIQSQTEIPSQTEINGGFAGTKNPMFHDNISRIIRWYKGRCSFEMRKIHANFAWQSRFHDHIIRDAQSFETIQNYIANNPMNWNKDKFYV
;
A
#
# COMPACT_ATOMS: atom_id res chain seq x y z
N MET A 1 18.36 2.57 -25.67
CA MET A 1 17.00 2.44 -25.08
C MET A 1 16.00 2.91 -26.11
N GLU A 2 15.22 2.03 -26.68
CA GLU A 2 14.21 2.41 -27.69
C GLU A 2 13.08 3.21 -27.07
N LYS A 3 12.76 4.33 -27.70
CA LYS A 3 11.69 5.25 -27.27
C LYS A 3 10.36 4.74 -27.84
N TYR A 4 9.43 4.30 -27.02
CA TYR A 4 8.09 3.98 -27.47
C TYR A 4 7.36 5.25 -27.92
N LYS A 5 6.95 5.34 -29.17
CA LYS A 5 6.29 6.51 -29.81
C LYS A 5 7.06 7.83 -29.63
N ASN A 6 8.38 7.83 -29.72
CA ASN A 6 9.24 9.00 -29.53
C ASN A 6 9.09 9.77 -28.21
N LYS A 7 8.38 9.25 -27.22
CA LYS A 7 8.26 9.83 -25.87
C LYS A 7 9.33 9.23 -24.95
N TYR A 8 9.89 10.09 -24.09
CA TYR A 8 10.83 9.65 -23.06
C TYR A 8 10.12 8.72 -22.08
N ARG A 9 10.54 7.47 -21.99
CA ARG A 9 10.24 6.63 -20.84
C ARG A 9 11.16 7.07 -19.71
N ILE A 10 10.62 7.66 -18.67
CA ILE A 10 11.36 7.83 -17.42
C ILE A 10 11.63 6.41 -16.91
N SER A 11 12.91 6.08 -16.73
CA SER A 11 13.30 4.78 -16.16
C SER A 11 12.62 4.57 -14.80
N SER A 12 12.23 3.35 -14.51
CA SER A 12 11.72 2.99 -13.19
C SER A 12 12.84 3.23 -12.17
N ALA A 13 12.52 3.89 -11.06
CA ALA A 13 13.43 4.00 -9.92
C ALA A 13 13.53 2.68 -9.14
N ARG A 14 12.71 1.70 -9.49
CA ARG A 14 12.67 0.38 -8.84
C ARG A 14 13.84 -0.48 -9.27
N LEU A 15 14.33 -1.28 -8.33
CA LEU A 15 15.35 -2.28 -8.59
C LEU A 15 14.77 -3.37 -9.52
N GLN A 16 15.31 -3.48 -10.73
CA GLN A 16 14.77 -4.38 -11.77
C GLN A 16 14.97 -5.87 -11.43
N THR A 17 15.94 -6.17 -10.58
CA THR A 17 16.28 -7.54 -10.15
C THR A 17 15.53 -8.00 -8.90
N TRP A 18 14.68 -7.14 -8.33
CA TRP A 18 13.94 -7.44 -7.10
C TRP A 18 12.47 -7.73 -7.40
N ASP A 19 11.98 -8.84 -6.83
CA ASP A 19 10.55 -9.14 -6.84
C ASP A 19 9.87 -8.42 -5.66
N TYR A 20 9.05 -7.44 -5.98
CA TYR A 20 8.28 -6.64 -5.01
C TYR A 20 7.04 -7.36 -4.44
N GLY A 21 6.89 -8.65 -4.72
CA GLY A 21 5.98 -9.59 -4.07
C GLY A 21 6.67 -10.49 -3.04
N SER A 22 8.01 -10.44 -2.95
CA SER A 22 8.76 -11.24 -1.98
C SER A 22 8.56 -10.76 -0.55
N ASN A 23 8.68 -11.69 0.41
CA ASN A 23 8.72 -11.38 1.83
C ASN A 23 9.77 -10.31 2.13
N GLY A 24 9.41 -9.35 2.96
CA GLY A 24 10.29 -8.24 3.33
C GLY A 24 9.53 -7.00 3.74
N ALA A 25 10.26 -6.03 4.28
CA ALA A 25 9.73 -4.74 4.70
C ALA A 25 10.03 -3.67 3.65
N TYR A 26 9.03 -2.84 3.36
CA TYR A 26 9.08 -1.80 2.34
C TYR A 26 8.64 -0.47 2.93
N PHE A 27 9.53 0.51 2.92
CA PHE A 27 9.18 1.88 3.24
C PHE A 27 8.55 2.56 2.03
N ILE A 28 7.36 3.11 2.23
CA ILE A 28 6.53 3.69 1.17
C ILE A 28 6.35 5.19 1.42
N THR A 29 6.43 5.99 0.35
CA THR A 29 6.02 7.40 0.36
C THR A 29 5.06 7.66 -0.78
N ILE A 30 3.91 8.24 -0.47
CA ILE A 30 2.87 8.59 -1.44
C ILE A 30 2.52 10.07 -1.27
N CYS A 31 2.71 10.89 -2.30
CA CYS A 31 2.44 12.33 -2.25
C CYS A 31 1.13 12.68 -2.98
N THR A 32 0.46 13.71 -2.50
CA THR A 32 -0.61 14.40 -3.23
C THR A 32 -0.04 15.07 -4.47
N GLN A 33 -0.87 15.28 -5.49
CA GLN A 33 -0.48 16.05 -6.66
C GLN A 33 -0.13 17.48 -6.24
N ASN A 34 0.90 18.05 -6.84
CA ASN A 34 1.45 19.38 -6.54
C ASN A 34 1.88 19.58 -5.07
N ARG A 35 1.83 18.55 -4.24
CA ARG A 35 2.03 18.62 -2.78
C ARG A 35 0.99 19.48 -2.06
N ASP A 36 -0.23 19.53 -2.59
CA ASP A 36 -1.33 20.24 -1.95
C ASP A 36 -1.68 19.60 -0.59
N HIS A 37 -1.92 20.43 0.42
CA HIS A 37 -2.18 20.02 1.81
C HIS A 37 -3.61 19.55 2.02
N PHE A 38 -3.97 18.39 1.42
CA PHE A 38 -5.33 17.85 1.53
C PHE A 38 -5.61 17.15 2.87
N PHE A 39 -4.57 16.62 3.53
CA PHE A 39 -4.77 15.72 4.67
C PHE A 39 -4.82 16.43 6.01
N GLY A 40 -4.51 17.71 6.07
CA GLY A 40 -4.54 18.49 7.30
C GLY A 40 -3.39 19.47 7.40
N LYS A 41 -3.07 19.85 8.62
CA LYS A 41 -2.00 20.80 8.94
C LYS A 41 -1.22 20.39 10.18
N ILE A 42 0.03 20.81 10.25
CA ILE A 42 0.83 20.74 11.49
C ILE A 42 0.68 22.07 12.23
N VAL A 43 0.32 22.01 13.50
CA VAL A 43 0.27 23.16 14.41
C VAL A 43 1.27 22.85 15.51
N GLU A 44 2.29 23.68 15.64
CA GLU A 44 3.46 23.44 16.50
C GLU A 44 4.17 22.13 16.11
N THR A 45 3.85 21.03 16.75
CA THR A 45 4.41 19.70 16.45
C THR A 45 3.31 18.63 16.27
N GLN A 46 2.04 19.04 16.31
CA GLN A 46 0.91 18.13 16.26
C GLN A 46 0.25 18.17 14.88
N PHE A 47 -0.01 16.99 14.32
CA PHE A 47 -0.80 16.87 13.11
C PHE A 47 -2.29 16.95 13.45
N ILE A 48 -2.97 17.91 12.83
CA ILE A 48 -4.43 18.05 12.89
C ILE A 48 -4.99 17.55 11.55
N ALA A 49 -5.56 16.36 11.57
CA ALA A 49 -6.12 15.72 10.39
C ALA A 49 -7.38 16.46 9.89
N SER A 50 -7.46 16.68 8.59
CA SER A 50 -8.71 16.99 7.90
C SER A 50 -9.58 15.71 7.77
N GLU A 51 -10.81 15.87 7.30
CA GLU A 51 -11.66 14.71 6.94
C GLU A 51 -10.97 13.78 5.93
N MET A 52 -10.25 14.35 4.95
CA MET A 52 -9.47 13.56 3.98
C MET A 52 -8.25 12.89 4.63
N GLY A 53 -7.61 13.52 5.61
CA GLY A 53 -6.55 12.92 6.40
C GLY A 53 -7.04 11.71 7.20
N GLN A 54 -8.21 11.81 7.82
CA GLN A 54 -8.84 10.70 8.53
C GLN A 54 -9.20 9.54 7.59
N LEU A 55 -9.66 9.83 6.37
CA LEU A 55 -9.88 8.81 5.34
C LEU A 55 -8.58 8.15 4.88
N ALA A 56 -7.49 8.93 4.74
CA ALA A 56 -6.18 8.38 4.39
C ALA A 56 -5.69 7.40 5.46
N GLU A 57 -5.81 7.75 6.73
CA GLU A 57 -5.46 6.88 7.85
C GLU A 57 -6.32 5.62 7.89
N LYS A 58 -7.64 5.79 7.82
CA LYS A 58 -8.60 4.69 7.79
C LYS A 58 -8.26 3.66 6.73
N PHE A 59 -8.07 4.09 5.48
CA PHE A 59 -7.80 3.16 4.39
C PHE A 59 -6.40 2.55 4.46
N TRP A 60 -5.42 3.22 5.10
CA TRP A 60 -4.14 2.60 5.38
C TRP A 60 -4.30 1.43 6.36
N LEU A 61 -5.06 1.62 7.42
CA LEU A 61 -5.36 0.57 8.41
C LEU A 61 -6.20 -0.58 7.84
N GLU A 62 -6.99 -0.34 6.78
CA GLU A 62 -7.77 -1.38 6.09
C GLU A 62 -6.91 -2.27 5.16
N ILE A 63 -5.66 -1.92 4.85
CA ILE A 63 -4.81 -2.70 3.93
C ILE A 63 -4.75 -4.19 4.30
N PRO A 64 -4.49 -4.61 5.55
CA PRO A 64 -4.41 -6.03 5.89
C PRO A 64 -5.73 -6.80 5.71
N GLN A 65 -6.87 -6.11 5.78
CA GLN A 65 -8.17 -6.74 5.55
C GLN A 65 -8.36 -7.15 4.08
N HIS A 66 -7.73 -6.42 3.15
CA HIS A 66 -7.77 -6.68 1.72
C HIS A 66 -6.59 -7.51 1.22
N PHE A 67 -5.48 -7.47 1.94
CA PHE A 67 -4.24 -8.16 1.64
C PHE A 67 -3.72 -8.84 2.90
N PRO A 68 -4.25 -10.04 3.24
CA PRO A 68 -3.96 -10.72 4.51
C PRO A 68 -2.50 -11.11 4.72
N PHE A 69 -1.69 -11.09 3.65
CA PHE A 69 -0.25 -11.32 3.68
C PHE A 69 0.56 -10.05 4.03
N ILE A 70 -0.14 -8.92 4.32
CA ILE A 70 0.49 -7.66 4.70
C ILE A 70 0.34 -7.40 6.19
N GLU A 71 1.46 -7.10 6.82
CA GLU A 71 1.52 -6.50 8.15
C GLU A 71 1.89 -5.03 8.04
N LEU A 72 1.31 -4.19 8.90
CA LEU A 72 1.62 -2.76 8.93
C LEU A 72 2.72 -2.51 9.97
N GLY A 73 3.81 -1.87 9.54
CA GLY A 73 4.72 -1.20 10.46
C GLY A 73 4.26 0.24 10.76
N ASN A 74 5.16 1.06 11.31
CA ASN A 74 4.86 2.46 11.58
C ASN A 74 4.43 3.18 10.30
N PHE A 75 3.46 4.07 10.45
CA PHE A 75 3.04 4.99 9.39
C PHE A 75 2.66 6.36 9.95
N VAL A 76 2.62 7.36 9.10
CA VAL A 76 2.17 8.71 9.43
C VAL A 76 1.48 9.35 8.23
N ILE A 77 0.38 10.01 8.49
CA ILE A 77 -0.27 10.90 7.53
C ILE A 77 0.27 12.31 7.78
N MET A 78 0.82 12.93 6.75
CA MET A 78 1.35 14.28 6.76
C MET A 78 0.47 15.19 5.89
N PRO A 79 0.57 16.51 5.97
CA PRO A 79 -0.35 17.41 5.24
C PRO A 79 -0.53 17.08 3.76
N ASN A 80 0.52 16.64 3.08
CA ASN A 80 0.55 16.42 1.63
C ASN A 80 1.14 15.07 1.19
N HIS A 81 1.40 14.17 2.13
CA HIS A 81 1.92 12.83 1.81
C HIS A 81 1.64 11.82 2.93
N VAL A 82 1.91 10.59 2.63
CA VAL A 82 1.86 9.46 3.57
C VAL A 82 3.21 8.76 3.57
N HIS A 83 3.75 8.51 4.73
CA HIS A 83 4.85 7.57 4.94
C HIS A 83 4.35 6.34 5.68
N GLY A 84 4.85 5.16 5.32
CA GLY A 84 4.53 3.95 6.08
C GLY A 84 5.40 2.77 5.69
N ILE A 85 5.47 1.78 6.57
CA ILE A 85 6.13 0.51 6.32
C ILE A 85 5.05 -0.53 6.07
N LEU A 86 5.19 -1.24 4.94
CA LEU A 86 4.41 -2.44 4.61
C LEU A 86 5.34 -3.64 4.66
N ILE A 87 4.93 -4.68 5.39
CA ILE A 87 5.68 -5.93 5.53
C ILE A 87 4.91 -7.01 4.79
N ILE A 88 5.54 -7.61 3.77
CA ILE A 88 5.00 -8.78 3.07
C ILE A 88 5.43 -10.02 3.84
N ASN A 89 4.47 -10.82 4.27
CA ASN A 89 4.67 -12.09 4.92
C ASN A 89 3.73 -13.13 4.28
N ASN A 90 4.24 -13.86 3.30
CA ASN A 90 3.48 -14.88 2.56
C ASN A 90 3.42 -16.22 3.32
N ASP A 91 4.18 -16.36 4.43
CA ASP A 91 4.32 -17.61 5.16
C ASP A 91 3.19 -17.83 6.19
N THR A 92 2.34 -16.82 6.44
CA THR A 92 1.12 -16.94 7.24
C THR A 92 -0.04 -17.38 6.35
N PRO A 93 -0.44 -18.66 6.35
CA PRO A 93 -1.63 -19.06 5.60
C PRO A 93 -2.86 -18.39 6.23
N PHE A 94 -3.64 -17.68 5.43
CA PHE A 94 -4.92 -17.06 5.82
C PHE A 94 -5.84 -18.00 6.62
N ALA A 95 -5.69 -19.31 6.43
CA ALA A 95 -6.41 -20.33 7.18
C ALA A 95 -6.04 -20.38 8.68
N ALA A 96 -4.83 -20.02 9.08
CA ALA A 96 -4.41 -20.09 10.48
C ALA A 96 -5.05 -19.01 11.36
N VAL A 97 -5.25 -17.81 10.81
CA VAL A 97 -5.88 -16.68 11.54
C VAL A 97 -7.39 -16.88 11.74
N MET A 98 -8.05 -17.60 10.82
CA MET A 98 -9.50 -17.89 10.94
C MET A 98 -9.83 -19.04 11.90
N VAL A 99 -8.86 -19.88 12.26
CA VAL A 99 -9.09 -21.00 13.19
C VAL A 99 -9.11 -20.52 14.64
N GLU A 100 -8.30 -19.53 15.01
CA GLU A 100 -8.28 -19.02 16.40
C GLU A 100 -9.54 -18.21 16.76
N THR A 101 -10.14 -17.51 15.80
CA THR A 101 -11.37 -16.73 16.03
C THR A 101 -12.64 -17.59 16.02
N ARG A 102 -12.60 -18.81 15.46
CA ARG A 102 -13.75 -19.72 15.42
C ARG A 102 -13.86 -20.68 16.59
N LEU A 103 -12.82 -20.82 17.40
CA LEU A 103 -12.84 -21.69 18.58
C LEU A 103 -13.64 -21.12 19.77
N ILE A 104 -14.12 -19.88 19.68
CA ILE A 104 -14.94 -19.27 20.76
C ILE A 104 -16.46 -19.30 20.45
N ALA A 105 -16.88 -19.68 19.25
CA ALA A 105 -18.30 -19.73 18.92
C ALA A 105 -18.68 -21.02 18.19
N SER A 106 -19.34 -21.88 18.92
CA SER A 106 -20.23 -22.95 18.46
C SER A 106 -19.72 -24.39 18.47
N VAL A 107 -20.04 -25.06 19.52
CA VAL A 107 -20.63 -26.40 19.48
C VAL A 107 -22.01 -26.27 18.78
N GLN A 108 -22.14 -26.81 17.58
CA GLN A 108 -23.26 -27.59 17.03
C GLN A 108 -23.38 -27.47 15.50
N SER A 109 -23.55 -28.67 14.94
CA SER A 109 -24.13 -29.04 13.64
C SER A 109 -23.17 -29.42 12.52
N GLN A 110 -22.99 -30.73 12.40
CA GLN A 110 -22.50 -31.42 11.19
C GLN A 110 -23.53 -31.25 10.04
N THR A 111 -23.08 -30.86 8.89
CA THR A 111 -23.66 -31.29 7.61
C THR A 111 -22.57 -31.23 6.54
N GLU A 112 -22.24 -32.42 6.04
CA GLU A 112 -21.33 -32.60 4.89
C GLU A 112 -21.94 -31.98 3.62
N ILE A 113 -21.19 -31.12 2.96
CA ILE A 113 -21.41 -30.82 1.55
C ILE A 113 -20.07 -30.96 0.84
N GLN A 114 -19.91 -32.10 0.17
CA GLN A 114 -18.92 -32.28 -0.88
C GLN A 114 -19.33 -31.38 -2.05
N SER A 115 -18.48 -30.42 -2.42
CA SER A 115 -18.51 -29.79 -3.71
C SER A 115 -17.12 -29.81 -4.32
N GLN A 116 -16.97 -30.68 -5.27
CA GLN A 116 -15.85 -30.69 -6.22
C GLN A 116 -15.86 -29.34 -6.96
N THR A 117 -14.80 -28.57 -6.79
CA THR A 117 -14.56 -27.42 -7.64
C THR A 117 -13.47 -27.80 -8.64
N GLU A 118 -13.89 -28.08 -9.85
CA GLU A 118 -12.99 -28.25 -10.99
C GLU A 118 -12.23 -26.93 -11.22
N ILE A 119 -10.92 -27.03 -11.31
CA ILE A 119 -10.02 -25.93 -11.70
C ILE A 119 -10.22 -25.70 -13.18
N PRO A 120 -10.64 -24.51 -13.64
CA PRO A 120 -10.73 -24.22 -15.05
C PRO A 120 -9.32 -24.21 -15.66
N SER A 121 -9.15 -25.01 -16.71
CA SER A 121 -7.96 -25.06 -17.55
C SER A 121 -7.55 -23.67 -18.03
N GLN A 122 -6.23 -23.43 -18.03
CA GLN A 122 -5.58 -22.22 -18.54
C GLN A 122 -6.03 -21.91 -19.95
N THR A 123 -6.85 -20.90 -20.13
CA THR A 123 -7.05 -20.22 -21.40
C THR A 123 -5.93 -19.21 -21.57
N GLU A 124 -5.08 -19.39 -22.56
CA GLU A 124 -4.10 -18.40 -23.00
C GLU A 124 -4.85 -17.11 -23.40
N ILE A 125 -4.79 -16.10 -22.54
CA ILE A 125 -5.29 -14.78 -22.88
C ILE A 125 -4.21 -14.05 -23.65
N ASN A 126 -4.26 -14.13 -24.96
CA ASN A 126 -3.53 -13.27 -25.87
C ASN A 126 -4.14 -11.88 -25.84
N GLY A 127 -3.56 -10.98 -25.06
CA GLY A 127 -4.03 -9.59 -24.98
C GLY A 127 -2.99 -8.65 -24.39
N GLY A 128 -2.57 -7.73 -25.21
CA GLY A 128 -1.82 -6.49 -25.00
C GLY A 128 -1.09 -6.26 -23.68
N PHE A 129 0.14 -5.83 -23.80
CA PHE A 129 1.11 -5.24 -22.86
C PHE A 129 1.45 -5.97 -21.56
N ALA A 130 0.81 -7.05 -21.22
CA ALA A 130 1.00 -7.59 -19.89
C ALA A 130 0.86 -9.08 -19.72
N GLY A 131 0.78 -9.91 -20.67
CA GLY A 131 0.77 -11.37 -20.54
C GLY A 131 0.79 -11.89 -19.08
N THR A 132 1.17 -13.08 -18.82
CA THR A 132 1.37 -13.68 -17.48
C THR A 132 2.41 -12.96 -16.59
N LYS A 133 3.22 -12.06 -17.16
CA LYS A 133 4.20 -11.21 -16.44
C LYS A 133 3.65 -9.84 -16.02
N ASN A 134 2.34 -9.60 -16.10
CA ASN A 134 1.76 -8.37 -15.64
C ASN A 134 1.86 -8.28 -14.09
N PRO A 135 2.60 -7.29 -13.53
CA PRO A 135 2.70 -7.12 -12.09
C PRO A 135 1.35 -6.92 -11.39
N MET A 136 0.29 -6.63 -12.17
CA MET A 136 -1.06 -6.44 -11.64
C MET A 136 -1.78 -7.75 -11.32
N PHE A 137 -1.32 -8.88 -11.84
CA PHE A 137 -1.89 -10.20 -11.56
C PHE A 137 -1.23 -10.88 -10.36
N HIS A 138 -0.13 -10.35 -9.86
CA HIS A 138 0.59 -10.89 -8.71
C HIS A 138 0.42 -9.98 -7.49
N ASP A 139 0.37 -10.60 -6.33
CA ASP A 139 0.39 -9.88 -5.06
C ASP A 139 1.76 -9.21 -4.87
N ASN A 140 1.77 -7.88 -4.87
CA ASN A 140 2.96 -7.08 -4.73
C ASN A 140 2.63 -5.66 -4.24
N ILE A 141 3.65 -4.94 -3.82
CA ILE A 141 3.52 -3.55 -3.33
C ILE A 141 2.76 -2.63 -4.31
N SER A 142 2.93 -2.81 -5.62
CA SER A 142 2.22 -1.96 -6.60
C SER A 142 0.72 -2.14 -6.56
N ARG A 143 0.25 -3.39 -6.41
CA ARG A 143 -1.17 -3.72 -6.31
C ARG A 143 -1.79 -3.13 -5.05
N ILE A 144 -1.10 -3.24 -3.93
CA ILE A 144 -1.52 -2.70 -2.64
C ILE A 144 -1.66 -1.18 -2.72
N ILE A 145 -0.62 -0.49 -3.17
CA ILE A 145 -0.62 0.97 -3.28
C ILE A 145 -1.66 1.46 -4.30
N ARG A 146 -1.89 0.72 -5.38
CA ARG A 146 -2.95 1.06 -6.34
C ARG A 146 -4.33 0.96 -5.70
N TRP A 147 -4.60 -0.10 -4.92
CA TRP A 147 -5.86 -0.24 -4.19
C TRP A 147 -6.03 0.93 -3.21
N TYR A 148 -5.03 1.20 -2.37
CA TYR A 148 -5.06 2.29 -1.40
C TYR A 148 -5.33 3.65 -2.07
N LYS A 149 -4.54 4.01 -3.08
CA LYS A 149 -4.73 5.27 -3.82
C LYS A 149 -6.10 5.36 -4.50
N GLY A 150 -6.58 4.25 -5.06
CA GLY A 150 -7.89 4.17 -5.69
C GLY A 150 -9.02 4.37 -4.69
N ARG A 151 -8.94 3.70 -3.53
CA ARG A 151 -9.93 3.82 -2.48
C ARG A 151 -9.99 5.24 -1.91
N CYS A 152 -8.84 5.82 -1.60
CA CYS A 152 -8.73 7.21 -1.19
C CYS A 152 -9.33 8.16 -2.23
N SER A 153 -8.91 8.02 -3.50
CA SER A 153 -9.40 8.92 -4.56
C SER A 153 -10.91 8.86 -4.73
N PHE A 154 -11.50 7.68 -4.62
CA PHE A 154 -12.94 7.50 -4.75
C PHE A 154 -13.73 8.27 -3.66
N GLU A 155 -13.31 8.15 -2.40
CA GLU A 155 -14.00 8.81 -1.29
C GLU A 155 -13.64 10.31 -1.19
N MET A 156 -12.36 10.64 -1.33
CA MET A 156 -11.89 12.02 -1.17
C MET A 156 -12.40 12.96 -2.27
N ARG A 157 -12.67 12.46 -3.48
CA ARG A 157 -13.28 13.27 -4.54
C ARG A 157 -14.73 13.64 -4.28
N LYS A 158 -15.41 12.99 -3.37
CA LYS A 158 -16.74 13.41 -2.89
C LYS A 158 -16.64 14.67 -2.01
N ILE A 159 -15.50 14.88 -1.34
CA ILE A 159 -15.22 16.04 -0.49
C ILE A 159 -14.57 17.16 -1.33
N HIS A 160 -13.57 16.81 -2.14
CA HIS A 160 -12.83 17.74 -2.98
C HIS A 160 -12.61 17.15 -4.37
N ALA A 161 -13.40 17.59 -5.36
CA ALA A 161 -13.45 17.02 -6.71
C ALA A 161 -12.07 16.95 -7.40
N ASN A 162 -11.17 17.91 -7.12
CA ASN A 162 -9.85 18.02 -7.73
C ASN A 162 -8.78 17.20 -6.98
N PHE A 163 -9.14 16.42 -5.97
CA PHE A 163 -8.17 15.58 -5.28
C PHE A 163 -7.48 14.63 -6.24
N ALA A 164 -6.16 14.62 -6.20
CA ALA A 164 -5.35 13.68 -6.96
C ALA A 164 -4.03 13.36 -6.23
N TRP A 165 -3.53 12.18 -6.49
CA TRP A 165 -2.21 11.73 -6.10
C TRP A 165 -1.19 12.03 -7.20
N GLN A 166 0.08 12.16 -6.84
CA GLN A 166 1.16 11.99 -7.82
C GLN A 166 1.04 10.61 -8.48
N SER A 167 1.34 10.51 -9.76
CA SER A 167 1.17 9.26 -10.54
C SER A 167 1.98 8.09 -9.99
N ARG A 168 3.12 8.36 -9.39
CA ARG A 168 4.04 7.38 -8.80
C ARG A 168 3.99 7.42 -7.29
N PHE A 169 4.75 6.51 -6.67
CA PHE A 169 5.11 6.51 -5.27
C PHE A 169 6.60 6.14 -5.16
N HIS A 170 7.21 6.44 -4.04
CA HIS A 170 8.56 6.01 -3.73
C HIS A 170 8.48 4.78 -2.84
N ASP A 171 9.31 3.80 -3.11
CA ASP A 171 9.50 2.60 -2.32
C ASP A 171 10.99 2.39 -2.04
N HIS A 172 11.30 1.89 -0.83
CA HIS A 172 12.63 1.51 -0.42
C HIS A 172 12.56 0.17 0.31
N ILE A 173 13.40 -0.78 -0.12
CA ILE A 173 13.47 -2.12 0.48
C ILE A 173 14.32 -2.03 1.75
N ILE A 174 13.73 -2.37 2.89
CA ILE A 174 14.43 -2.40 4.19
C ILE A 174 15.08 -3.77 4.32
N ARG A 175 16.41 -3.79 4.44
CA ARG A 175 17.19 -5.03 4.36
C ARG A 175 17.73 -5.53 5.69
N ASP A 176 17.70 -4.70 6.71
CA ASP A 176 18.27 -5.02 8.02
C ASP A 176 17.51 -4.32 9.15
N ALA A 177 17.70 -4.80 10.38
CA ALA A 177 17.00 -4.30 11.56
C ALA A 177 17.40 -2.84 11.90
N GLN A 178 18.63 -2.45 11.67
CA GLN A 178 19.10 -1.09 11.91
C GLN A 178 18.40 -0.08 11.00
N SER A 179 18.29 -0.39 9.70
CA SER A 179 17.56 0.41 8.73
C SER A 179 16.06 0.47 9.06
N PHE A 180 15.50 -0.65 9.53
CA PHE A 180 14.11 -0.73 9.95
C PHE A 180 13.83 0.23 11.12
N GLU A 181 14.64 0.17 12.18
CA GLU A 181 14.52 1.04 13.34
C GLU A 181 14.72 2.52 12.97
N THR A 182 15.69 2.82 12.14
CA THR A 182 15.96 4.18 11.65
C THR A 182 14.75 4.76 10.93
N ILE A 183 14.12 3.97 10.05
CA ILE A 183 12.93 4.40 9.30
C ILE A 183 11.71 4.52 10.21
N GLN A 184 11.52 3.62 11.17
CA GLN A 184 10.45 3.74 12.17
C GLN A 184 10.56 5.05 12.95
N ASN A 185 11.76 5.37 13.44
CA ASN A 185 12.04 6.61 14.16
C ASN A 185 11.84 7.84 13.27
N TYR A 186 12.23 7.78 12.00
CA TYR A 186 11.96 8.84 11.03
C TYR A 186 10.45 9.09 10.86
N ILE A 187 9.66 8.02 10.69
CA ILE A 187 8.20 8.11 10.55
C ILE A 187 7.58 8.72 11.81
N ALA A 188 7.94 8.21 12.98
CA ALA A 188 7.39 8.65 14.26
C ALA A 188 7.67 10.14 14.54
N ASN A 189 8.87 10.62 14.18
CA ASN A 189 9.30 11.98 14.43
C ASN A 189 8.98 12.95 13.27
N ASN A 190 8.35 12.49 12.19
CA ASN A 190 8.10 13.30 11.00
C ASN A 190 7.26 14.55 11.29
N PRO A 191 6.16 14.50 12.09
CA PRO A 191 5.38 15.69 12.42
C PRO A 191 6.18 16.76 13.15
N MET A 192 7.08 16.38 14.07
CA MET A 192 7.93 17.33 14.80
C MET A 192 9.00 17.97 13.91
N ASN A 193 9.37 17.30 12.83
CA ASN A 193 10.39 17.76 11.89
C ASN A 193 9.79 18.30 10.59
N TRP A 194 8.48 18.59 10.55
CA TRP A 194 7.76 18.98 9.36
C TRP A 194 8.43 20.13 8.61
N ASN A 195 8.85 21.18 9.29
CA ASN A 195 9.52 22.34 8.70
C ASN A 195 10.91 22.06 8.08
N LYS A 196 11.47 20.89 8.36
CA LYS A 196 12.75 20.40 7.77
C LYS A 196 12.51 19.29 6.75
N ASP A 197 11.25 18.87 6.57
CA ASP A 197 10.93 17.80 5.65
C ASP A 197 11.09 18.28 4.19
N LYS A 198 11.62 17.40 3.33
CA LYS A 198 11.78 17.68 1.89
C LYS A 198 10.46 17.90 1.15
N PHE A 199 9.34 17.53 1.77
CA PHE A 199 7.98 17.73 1.24
C PHE A 199 7.30 18.98 1.78
N TYR A 200 7.96 19.69 2.71
CA TYR A 200 7.47 21.00 3.19
C TYR A 200 7.45 22.01 2.03
N VAL A 201 6.30 22.63 1.81
CA VAL A 201 6.04 23.67 0.79
C VAL A 201 5.13 24.72 1.36
#